data_0803c7205069e589ae6893b9c43f6cf8
#
_entry.id   0803c7205069e589ae6893b9c43f6cf8
#
_cell.length_a   1.000
_cell.length_b   1.000
_cell.length_c   1.000
_cell.angle_alpha   90.00
_cell.angle_beta   90.00
_cell.angle_gamma   90.00
#
_symmetry.space_group_name_H-M   'P 1'
#
loop_
_entity.id
_entity.type
_entity.pdbx_description
1 polymer ?
#
loop_
_entity_poly.entity_id
_entity_poly.type
_entity_poly.pdbx_seq_one_letter_code
_entity_poly.pdbx_strand_id
1 'polypeptide(L)'
;MRIDSVKANNHKRVFELELGGKKYPFPYAKAEVVPTPNDPIVSIEIDHETAYEGFVYLLASGAEGYVHGEQALDYNQDPDYMRDLLLFRLSVEAQKRLKGSGVSKREVIRRLGTSPAQFYRLIDQTNYSKTVDSMLTLLRVLDCDIDVVITDRTA
;
A
#
# COMPACT_ATOMS: atom_id res chain seq x y z
N MET A 1 1.59 -5.82 9.18
CA MET A 1 2.63 -6.36 8.26
C MET A 1 3.96 -6.27 8.99
N ARG A 2 4.76 -7.31 8.95
CA ARG A 2 6.02 -7.38 9.69
C ARG A 2 7.10 -7.98 8.81
N ILE A 3 8.30 -7.39 8.82
CA ILE A 3 9.46 -7.92 8.12
C ILE A 3 10.08 -9.03 8.97
N ASP A 4 10.22 -10.21 8.40
CA ASP A 4 10.84 -11.36 9.07
C ASP A 4 12.37 -11.31 8.97
N SER A 5 12.88 -10.92 7.80
CA SER A 5 14.30 -10.73 7.57
C SER A 5 14.56 -9.74 6.43
N VAL A 6 15.74 -9.14 6.43
CA VAL A 6 16.23 -8.27 5.36
C VAL A 6 17.72 -8.47 5.16
N LYS A 7 18.15 -8.50 3.89
CA LYS A 7 19.56 -8.61 3.49
C LYS A 7 19.84 -7.63 2.35
N ALA A 8 21.06 -7.14 2.31
CA ALA A 8 21.58 -6.41 1.16
C ALA A 8 22.23 -7.39 0.17
N ASN A 9 21.78 -7.38 -1.08
CA ASN A 9 22.41 -8.13 -2.16
C ASN A 9 23.07 -7.12 -3.13
N ASN A 10 24.37 -6.89 -2.92
CA ASN A 10 25.12 -5.90 -3.70
C ASN A 10 25.34 -6.35 -5.15
N HIS A 11 25.36 -7.65 -5.41
CA HIS A 11 25.52 -8.18 -6.76
C HIS A 11 24.29 -7.85 -7.63
N LYS A 12 23.11 -8.12 -7.10
CA LYS A 12 21.83 -7.81 -7.77
C LYS A 12 21.35 -6.37 -7.56
N ARG A 13 22.00 -5.65 -6.64
CA ARG A 13 21.63 -4.28 -6.24
C ARG A 13 20.19 -4.18 -5.76
N VAL A 14 19.82 -5.10 -4.89
CA VAL A 14 18.50 -5.15 -4.25
C VAL A 14 18.61 -5.43 -2.76
N PHE A 15 17.64 -4.91 -2.02
CA PHE A 15 17.32 -5.43 -0.70
C PHE A 15 16.47 -6.68 -0.87
N GLU A 16 16.79 -7.74 -0.17
CA GLU A 16 16.01 -8.98 -0.15
C GLU A 16 15.25 -9.04 1.16
N LEU A 17 13.93 -8.75 1.10
CA LEU A 17 13.04 -8.81 2.26
C LEU A 17 12.32 -10.16 2.28
N GLU A 18 12.02 -10.61 3.49
CA GLU A 18 11.09 -11.71 3.72
C GLU A 18 9.95 -11.22 4.61
N LEU A 19 8.72 -11.40 4.14
CA LEU A 19 7.49 -11.04 4.84
C LEU A 19 6.52 -12.21 4.74
N GLY A 20 6.09 -12.75 5.89
CA GLY A 20 5.15 -13.88 5.92
C GLY A 20 5.64 -15.11 5.14
N GLY A 21 6.93 -15.37 5.15
CA GLY A 21 7.54 -16.48 4.43
C GLY A 21 7.71 -16.29 2.93
N LYS A 22 7.33 -15.14 2.38
CA LYS A 22 7.52 -14.79 0.96
C LYS A 22 8.67 -13.80 0.80
N LYS A 23 9.40 -13.94 -0.32
CA LYS A 23 10.55 -13.08 -0.65
C LYS A 23 10.15 -11.94 -1.57
N TYR A 24 10.60 -10.74 -1.22
CA TYR A 24 10.31 -9.51 -1.95
C TYR A 24 11.62 -8.76 -2.22
N PRO A 25 12.17 -8.79 -3.43
CA PRO A 25 13.30 -7.95 -3.79
C PRO A 25 12.85 -6.50 -3.93
N PHE A 26 13.64 -5.58 -3.38
CA PHE A 26 13.41 -4.14 -3.56
C PHE A 26 14.67 -3.48 -4.08
N PRO A 27 14.68 -2.90 -5.28
CA PRO A 27 15.87 -2.36 -5.89
C PRO A 27 16.44 -1.17 -5.11
N TYR A 28 17.76 -1.09 -4.99
CA TYR A 28 18.45 0.07 -4.42
C TYR A 28 18.03 1.38 -5.10
N ALA A 29 17.86 1.34 -6.43
CA ALA A 29 17.47 2.49 -7.21
C ALA A 29 16.10 3.09 -6.85
N LYS A 30 15.25 2.34 -6.15
CA LYS A 30 13.93 2.79 -5.67
C LYS A 30 13.98 3.33 -4.25
N ALA A 31 15.08 3.17 -3.56
CA ALA A 31 15.26 3.71 -2.22
C ALA A 31 15.58 5.21 -2.27
N GLU A 32 15.21 5.93 -1.21
CA GLU A 32 15.49 7.36 -1.10
C GLU A 32 16.98 7.66 -1.04
N VAL A 33 17.71 6.86 -0.24
CA VAL A 33 19.18 6.92 -0.15
C VAL A 33 19.75 5.72 -0.91
N VAL A 34 20.31 5.98 -2.10
CA VAL A 34 20.71 4.90 -3.01
C VAL A 34 22.13 4.42 -2.70
N PRO A 35 22.33 3.16 -2.29
CA PRO A 35 23.65 2.57 -2.16
C PRO A 35 24.37 2.47 -3.52
N THR A 36 25.66 2.75 -3.52
CA THR A 36 26.50 2.65 -4.72
C THR A 36 27.78 1.86 -4.41
N PRO A 37 28.53 1.37 -5.42
CA PRO A 37 29.81 0.72 -5.18
C PRO A 37 30.82 1.58 -4.41
N ASN A 38 30.75 2.92 -4.57
CA ASN A 38 31.61 3.88 -3.87
C ASN A 38 31.08 4.27 -2.50
N ASP A 39 29.82 3.99 -2.23
CA ASP A 39 29.16 4.25 -0.95
C ASP A 39 28.25 3.08 -0.58
N PRO A 40 28.86 1.95 -0.20
CA PRO A 40 28.11 0.70 0.05
C PRO A 40 27.41 0.73 1.41
N ILE A 41 26.45 -0.22 1.55
CA ILE A 41 25.80 -0.49 2.82
C ILE A 41 26.81 -1.13 3.78
N VAL A 42 26.95 -0.55 4.97
CA VAL A 42 27.80 -1.07 6.04
C VAL A 42 27.00 -1.72 7.16
N SER A 43 25.72 -1.37 7.33
CA SER A 43 24.82 -2.05 8.27
C SER A 43 23.38 -1.99 7.76
N ILE A 44 22.58 -2.98 8.16
CA ILE A 44 21.16 -3.08 7.85
C ILE A 44 20.45 -3.76 9.02
N GLU A 45 19.37 -3.14 9.50
CA GLU A 45 18.63 -3.64 10.65
C GLU A 45 17.13 -3.41 10.47
N ILE A 46 16.32 -4.38 10.92
CA ILE A 46 14.88 -4.19 11.01
C ILE A 46 14.58 -3.17 12.10
N ASP A 47 13.72 -2.22 11.80
CA ASP A 47 13.42 -1.12 12.71
C ASP A 47 12.38 -1.54 13.75
N HIS A 48 12.81 -1.58 15.01
CA HIS A 48 11.95 -1.90 16.14
C HIS A 48 10.96 -0.77 16.48
N GLU A 49 11.31 0.47 16.20
CA GLU A 49 10.48 1.64 16.51
C GLU A 49 9.23 1.69 15.63
N THR A 50 9.30 1.15 14.43
CA THR A 50 8.16 1.03 13.50
C THR A 50 7.47 -0.34 13.59
N ALA A 51 7.51 -0.99 14.77
CA ALA A 51 6.89 -2.29 15.00
C ALA A 51 7.33 -3.38 13.99
N TYR A 52 8.60 -3.32 13.56
CA TYR A 52 9.21 -4.23 12.57
C TYR A 52 8.63 -4.10 11.17
N GLU A 53 7.98 -2.99 10.85
CA GLU A 53 7.37 -2.77 9.53
C GLU A 53 8.32 -2.16 8.49
N GLY A 54 9.48 -1.69 8.95
CA GLY A 54 10.52 -1.13 8.09
C GLY A 54 11.91 -1.59 8.48
N PHE A 55 12.91 -1.15 7.73
CA PHE A 55 14.32 -1.37 8.04
C PHE A 55 15.14 -0.12 7.76
N VAL A 56 16.22 0.01 8.52
CA VAL A 56 17.18 1.10 8.42
C VAL A 56 18.50 0.53 7.89
N TYR A 57 19.17 1.27 7.04
CA TYR A 57 20.50 0.91 6.55
C TYR A 57 21.42 2.12 6.59
N LEU A 58 22.70 1.86 6.84
CA LEU A 58 23.76 2.86 6.93
C LEU A 58 24.74 2.65 5.78
N LEU A 59 25.10 3.73 5.08
CA LEU A 59 26.12 3.72 4.06
C LEU A 59 27.49 4.08 4.64
N ALA A 60 28.56 3.75 3.95
CA ALA A 60 29.93 4.04 4.35
C ALA A 60 30.18 5.53 4.57
N SER A 61 29.49 6.41 3.82
CA SER A 61 29.54 7.87 4.00
C SER A 61 28.89 8.38 5.29
N GLY A 62 28.16 7.53 6.01
CA GLY A 62 27.36 7.93 7.16
C GLY A 62 25.91 8.29 6.82
N ALA A 63 25.54 8.29 5.53
CA ALA A 63 24.16 8.48 5.12
C ALA A 63 23.29 7.31 5.59
N GLU A 64 22.12 7.64 6.12
CA GLU A 64 21.16 6.67 6.63
C GLU A 64 19.91 6.66 5.76
N GLY A 65 19.45 5.47 5.41
CA GLY A 65 18.22 5.28 4.65
C GLY A 65 17.23 4.43 5.41
N TYR A 66 15.96 4.60 5.07
CA TYR A 66 14.85 3.85 5.61
C TYR A 66 13.96 3.34 4.47
N VAL A 67 13.50 2.10 4.59
CA VAL A 67 12.51 1.52 3.68
C VAL A 67 11.41 0.87 4.49
N HIS A 68 10.16 1.25 4.23
CA HIS A 68 9.00 0.58 4.78
C HIS A 68 8.65 -0.66 3.96
N GLY A 69 8.25 -1.75 4.60
CA GLY A 69 7.92 -3.00 3.90
C GLY A 69 6.84 -2.87 2.84
N GLU A 70 5.90 -1.94 3.01
CA GLU A 70 4.88 -1.65 1.99
C GLU A 70 5.48 -1.19 0.66
N GLN A 71 6.62 -0.52 0.67
CA GLN A 71 7.32 -0.11 -0.56
C GLN A 71 7.76 -1.34 -1.37
N ALA A 72 8.21 -2.40 -0.68
CA ALA A 72 8.55 -3.66 -1.33
C ALA A 72 7.31 -4.39 -1.85
N LEU A 73 6.22 -4.41 -1.09
CA LEU A 73 4.95 -5.00 -1.52
C LEU A 73 4.38 -4.28 -2.75
N ASP A 74 4.41 -2.95 -2.74
CA ASP A 74 3.96 -2.13 -3.87
C ASP A 74 4.82 -2.36 -5.11
N TYR A 75 6.14 -2.32 -4.96
CA TYR A 75 7.06 -2.60 -6.07
C TYR A 75 6.82 -3.98 -6.69
N ASN A 76 6.61 -5.00 -5.86
CA ASN A 76 6.37 -6.37 -6.32
C ASN A 76 4.91 -6.63 -6.73
N GLN A 77 4.02 -5.64 -6.58
CA GLN A 77 2.59 -5.77 -6.89
C GLN A 77 1.97 -6.98 -6.18
N ASP A 78 2.27 -7.13 -4.88
CA ASP A 78 1.70 -8.22 -4.08
C ASP A 78 0.17 -8.18 -4.13
N PRO A 79 -0.51 -9.28 -4.53
CA PRO A 79 -1.96 -9.23 -4.77
C PRO A 79 -2.80 -8.83 -3.56
N ASP A 80 -2.45 -9.30 -2.37
CA ASP A 80 -3.18 -8.96 -1.14
C ASP A 80 -2.99 -7.49 -0.77
N TYR A 81 -1.76 -6.99 -0.88
CA TYR A 81 -1.47 -5.57 -0.69
C TYR A 81 -2.20 -4.71 -1.73
N MET A 82 -2.19 -5.10 -2.99
CA MET A 82 -2.86 -4.34 -4.06
C MET A 82 -4.38 -4.32 -3.88
N ARG A 83 -4.97 -5.41 -3.39
CA ARG A 83 -6.40 -5.44 -3.03
C ARG A 83 -6.71 -4.43 -1.93
N ASP A 84 -5.96 -4.44 -0.85
CA ASP A 84 -6.19 -3.53 0.28
C ASP A 84 -5.97 -2.07 -0.13
N LEU A 85 -4.95 -1.79 -0.93
CA LEU A 85 -4.71 -0.46 -1.49
C LEU A 85 -5.86 0.00 -2.38
N LEU A 86 -6.40 -0.89 -3.22
CA LEU A 86 -7.56 -0.60 -4.06
C LEU A 86 -8.79 -0.27 -3.20
N LEU A 87 -9.09 -1.08 -2.20
CA LEU A 87 -10.21 -0.83 -1.27
C LEU A 87 -10.04 0.49 -0.53
N PHE A 88 -8.84 0.82 -0.09
CA PHE A 88 -8.54 2.10 0.53
C PHE A 88 -8.82 3.27 -0.42
N ARG A 89 -8.29 3.21 -1.65
CA ARG A 89 -8.50 4.25 -2.67
C ARG A 89 -9.96 4.42 -3.04
N LEU A 90 -10.70 3.33 -3.21
CA LEU A 90 -12.14 3.37 -3.48
C LEU A 90 -12.90 4.01 -2.32
N SER A 91 -12.50 3.71 -1.07
CA SER A 91 -13.12 4.31 0.12
C SER A 91 -12.86 5.82 0.22
N VAL A 92 -11.64 6.27 -0.07
CA VAL A 92 -11.29 7.69 -0.11
C VAL A 92 -12.13 8.42 -1.15
N GLU A 93 -12.23 7.87 -2.37
CA GLU A 93 -13.04 8.46 -3.43
C GLU A 93 -14.54 8.50 -3.06
N ALA A 94 -15.06 7.42 -2.47
CA ALA A 94 -16.45 7.37 -2.02
C ALA A 94 -16.73 8.45 -0.98
N GLN A 95 -15.84 8.65 -0.01
CA GLN A 95 -16.00 9.72 1.00
C GLN A 95 -15.94 11.11 0.38
N LYS A 96 -15.04 11.36 -0.56
CA LYS A 96 -14.96 12.64 -1.29
C LYS A 96 -16.25 12.92 -2.07
N ARG A 97 -16.76 11.93 -2.80
CA ARG A 97 -17.99 12.05 -3.59
C ARG A 97 -19.21 12.25 -2.70
N LEU A 98 -19.26 11.54 -1.58
CA LEU A 98 -20.34 11.68 -0.60
C LEU A 98 -20.42 13.12 -0.03
N LYS A 99 -19.28 13.72 0.29
CA LYS A 99 -19.21 15.11 0.78
C LYS A 99 -19.60 16.13 -0.31
N GLY A 100 -19.23 15.88 -1.56
CA GLY A 100 -19.45 16.79 -2.68
C GLY A 100 -20.78 16.62 -3.41
N SER A 101 -21.53 15.55 -3.16
CA SER A 101 -22.72 15.20 -3.94
C SER A 101 -23.98 16.01 -3.58
N GLY A 102 -24.03 16.61 -2.39
CA GLY A 102 -25.25 17.21 -1.86
C GLY A 102 -26.34 16.19 -1.46
N VAL A 103 -26.09 14.91 -1.66
CA VAL A 103 -27.00 13.83 -1.25
C VAL A 103 -26.70 13.45 0.19
N SER A 104 -27.75 13.29 1.02
CA SER A 104 -27.57 12.88 2.40
C SER A 104 -27.12 11.42 2.51
N LYS A 105 -26.40 11.10 3.58
CA LYS A 105 -26.02 9.70 3.89
C LYS A 105 -27.25 8.79 3.97
N ARG A 106 -28.34 9.31 4.55
CA ARG A 106 -29.61 8.58 4.64
C ARG A 106 -30.16 8.19 3.28
N GLU A 107 -30.11 9.10 2.30
CA GLU A 107 -30.57 8.83 0.93
C GLU A 107 -29.65 7.81 0.23
N VAL A 108 -28.34 7.90 0.43
CA VAL A 108 -27.40 6.90 -0.12
C VAL A 108 -27.68 5.51 0.46
N ILE A 109 -27.90 5.42 1.78
CA ILE A 109 -28.26 4.17 2.44
C ILE A 109 -29.55 3.59 1.84
N ARG A 110 -30.55 4.43 1.61
CA ARG A 110 -31.82 4.03 0.99
C ARG A 110 -31.61 3.49 -0.42
N ARG A 111 -30.83 4.18 -1.25
CA ARG A 111 -30.52 3.77 -2.63
C ARG A 111 -29.70 2.49 -2.68
N LEU A 112 -28.82 2.27 -1.73
CA LEU A 112 -28.05 1.02 -1.59
C LEU A 112 -28.91 -0.16 -1.15
N GLY A 113 -30.07 0.12 -0.50
CA GLY A 113 -30.89 -0.93 0.08
C GLY A 113 -30.23 -1.67 1.24
N THR A 114 -29.43 -0.99 2.02
CA THR A 114 -28.62 -1.58 3.10
C THR A 114 -28.93 -0.91 4.45
N SER A 115 -28.36 -1.45 5.53
CA SER A 115 -28.46 -0.86 6.87
C SER A 115 -27.44 0.27 7.05
N PRO A 116 -27.68 1.24 7.97
CA PRO A 116 -26.69 2.24 8.33
C PRO A 116 -25.35 1.63 8.77
N ALA A 117 -25.37 0.58 9.55
CA ALA A 117 -24.15 -0.10 10.01
C ALA A 117 -23.34 -0.64 8.84
N GLN A 118 -23.97 -1.25 7.86
CA GLN A 118 -23.30 -1.77 6.67
C GLN A 118 -22.74 -0.65 5.79
N PHE A 119 -23.49 0.44 5.65
CA PHE A 119 -23.01 1.62 4.94
C PHE A 119 -21.73 2.20 5.57
N TYR A 120 -21.69 2.36 6.90
CA TYR A 120 -20.51 2.88 7.59
C TYR A 120 -19.30 1.94 7.46
N ARG A 121 -19.52 0.64 7.38
CA ARG A 121 -18.45 -0.32 7.07
C ARG A 121 -17.87 -0.13 5.67
N LEU A 122 -18.73 0.20 4.69
CA LEU A 122 -18.28 0.43 3.31
C LEU A 122 -17.39 1.67 3.20
N ILE A 123 -17.74 2.75 3.87
CA ILE A 123 -16.99 4.02 3.80
C ILE A 123 -15.79 4.07 4.74
N ASP A 124 -15.65 3.14 5.67
CA ASP A 124 -14.52 3.06 6.58
C ASP A 124 -13.25 2.66 5.83
N GLN A 125 -12.30 3.60 5.74
CA GLN A 125 -11.02 3.40 5.06
C GLN A 125 -10.16 2.32 5.71
N THR A 126 -10.37 2.04 6.99
CA THR A 126 -9.59 1.04 7.73
C THR A 126 -10.18 -0.36 7.66
N ASN A 127 -11.37 -0.51 7.08
CA ASN A 127 -12.04 -1.79 6.91
C ASN A 127 -11.66 -2.45 5.59
N TYR A 128 -10.87 -3.52 5.64
CA TYR A 128 -10.43 -4.31 4.49
C TYR A 128 -11.22 -5.62 4.32
N SER A 129 -12.26 -5.85 5.12
CA SER A 129 -13.12 -7.03 5.00
C SER A 129 -14.26 -6.87 3.98
N LYS A 130 -14.47 -5.65 3.50
CA LYS A 130 -15.42 -5.36 2.43
C LYS A 130 -14.93 -5.85 1.07
N THR A 131 -15.82 -5.96 0.09
CA THR A 131 -15.50 -6.45 -1.25
C THR A 131 -15.38 -5.31 -2.26
N VAL A 132 -14.65 -5.54 -3.35
CA VAL A 132 -14.53 -4.57 -4.44
C VAL A 132 -15.90 -4.29 -5.06
N ASP A 133 -16.69 -5.32 -5.32
CA ASP A 133 -18.02 -5.17 -5.90
C ASP A 133 -18.98 -4.34 -5.04
N SER A 134 -18.90 -4.46 -3.71
CA SER A 134 -19.68 -3.61 -2.81
C SER A 134 -19.28 -2.13 -2.92
N MET A 135 -18.00 -1.85 -3.11
CA MET A 135 -17.49 -0.49 -3.33
C MET A 135 -17.89 0.05 -4.71
N LEU A 136 -17.90 -0.79 -5.73
CA LEU A 136 -18.40 -0.42 -7.06
C LEU A 136 -19.89 -0.05 -7.02
N THR A 137 -20.68 -0.81 -6.27
CA THR A 137 -22.11 -0.52 -6.07
C THR A 137 -22.31 0.83 -5.37
N LEU A 138 -21.54 1.11 -4.34
CA LEU A 138 -21.58 2.40 -3.65
C LEU A 138 -21.24 3.58 -4.59
N LEU A 139 -20.16 3.45 -5.34
CA LEU A 139 -19.73 4.49 -6.28
C LEU A 139 -20.75 4.72 -7.40
N ARG A 140 -21.40 3.67 -7.88
CA ARG A 140 -22.52 3.79 -8.83
C ARG A 140 -23.68 4.59 -8.26
N VAL A 141 -24.05 4.33 -7.00
CA VAL A 141 -25.09 5.10 -6.31
C VAL A 141 -24.71 6.58 -6.16
N LEU A 142 -23.42 6.88 -6.10
CA LEU A 142 -22.87 8.23 -6.06
C LEU A 142 -22.65 8.85 -7.47
N ASP A 143 -23.20 8.24 -8.50
CA ASP A 143 -23.12 8.68 -9.91
C ASP A 143 -21.67 8.79 -10.42
N CYS A 144 -20.82 7.85 -10.01
CA CYS A 144 -19.43 7.79 -10.46
C CYS A 144 -19.25 6.76 -11.60
N ASP A 145 -18.47 7.14 -12.60
CA ASP A 145 -17.92 6.22 -13.59
C ASP A 145 -16.56 5.72 -13.12
N ILE A 146 -16.29 4.45 -13.34
CA ILE A 146 -15.06 3.80 -12.93
C ILE A 146 -14.38 3.19 -14.13
N ASP A 147 -13.10 3.47 -14.29
CA ASP A 147 -12.25 2.88 -15.31
C ASP A 147 -11.00 2.27 -14.69
N VAL A 148 -10.40 1.31 -15.37
CA VAL A 148 -9.20 0.62 -14.92
C VAL A 148 -8.10 0.83 -15.96
N VAL A 149 -6.96 1.35 -15.50
CA VAL A 149 -5.78 1.53 -16.33
C VAL A 149 -4.73 0.51 -15.94
N ILE A 150 -4.33 -0.31 -16.88
CA ILE A 150 -3.25 -1.30 -16.72
C ILE A 150 -2.13 -0.91 -17.67
N THR A 151 -0.93 -0.82 -17.14
CA THR A 151 0.26 -0.44 -17.90
C THR A 151 1.31 -1.55 -17.83
N ASP A 152 2.14 -1.64 -18.87
CA ASP A 152 3.30 -2.52 -18.84
C ASP A 152 4.29 -2.05 -17.79
N ARG A 153 4.97 -3.00 -17.15
CA ARG A 153 6.01 -2.70 -16.18
C ARG A 153 7.25 -2.23 -16.93
N THR A 154 7.68 -1.02 -16.64
CA THR A 154 8.96 -0.51 -17.15
C THR A 154 10.12 -1.14 -16.37
N ALA A 155 11.14 -1.60 -17.10
CA ALA A 155 12.33 -2.20 -16.52
C ALA A 155 13.16 -1.15 -15.71
#